data_ebde758bf0a04d16c68c9ec27ccbe600
#
_entry.id   ebde758bf0a04d16c68c9ec27ccbe600
#
_cell.length_a   1.000
_cell.length_b   1.000
_cell.length_c   1.000
_cell.angle_alpha   90.00
_cell.angle_beta   90.00
_cell.angle_gamma   90.00
#
_symmetry.space_group_name_H-M   'P 1'
#
loop_
_entity.id
_entity.type
_entity.pdbx_description
1 polymer ?
#
loop_
_entity_poly.entity_id
_entity_poly.type
_entity_poly.pdbx_seq_one_letter_code
_entity_poly.pdbx_strand_id
1 'polypeptide(L)'
;VIGATTFNEYRKYIEKDQALEKLQSGPDKAIRSMDDSAVTRYDQYKTGSYVNTAMYMGTNSTSYYFSVANGNISRFFDEMYLNTPWDYHYNNLDGRTILDRLAAVKYFAIKKNGYGYVPYGYDQEAVTTKKYRIYEDEDALPLGYTYDTWIPREKYEKLSVTEKQQALLQGAVIESSSLPETDLTFDDKKADFTLEAGKGCKIKDGKIIV
;
A
#
# COMPACT_ATOMS: atom_id res chain seq x y z
N VAL A 1 -5.06 36.03 25.26
CA VAL A 1 -4.82 36.80 24.02
C VAL A 1 -3.46 36.47 23.43
N ILE A 2 -2.38 36.41 24.22
CA ILE A 2 -1.02 36.09 23.74
C ILE A 2 -0.94 34.68 23.15
N GLY A 3 -1.59 33.69 23.73
CA GLY A 3 -1.61 32.31 23.22
C GLY A 3 -2.28 32.17 21.85
N ALA A 4 -3.29 32.98 21.55
CA ALA A 4 -3.99 32.93 20.26
C ALA A 4 -3.17 33.55 19.14
N THR A 5 -2.40 34.62 19.41
CA THR A 5 -1.52 35.24 18.43
C THR A 5 -0.32 34.36 18.08
N THR A 6 0.33 33.76 19.07
CA THR A 6 1.45 32.83 18.85
C THR A 6 1.01 31.59 18.06
N PHE A 7 -0.20 31.11 18.33
CA PHE A 7 -0.75 29.96 17.60
C PHE A 7 -1.04 30.28 16.12
N ASN A 8 -1.42 31.51 15.83
CA ASN A 8 -1.69 31.95 14.46
C ASN A 8 -0.43 32.20 13.62
N GLU A 9 0.69 32.58 14.24
CA GLU A 9 1.96 32.81 13.51
C GLU A 9 2.55 31.55 12.90
N TYR A 10 2.32 30.37 13.47
CA TYR A 10 2.88 29.11 13.02
C TYR A 10 1.92 28.23 12.21
N ARG A 11 0.63 28.58 12.09
CA ARG A 11 -0.33 27.81 11.33
C ARG A 11 -0.90 28.61 10.18
N LYS A 12 -0.70 28.09 8.98
CA LYS A 12 -1.38 28.62 7.79
C LYS A 12 -2.80 28.11 7.77
N TYR A 13 -3.75 29.01 7.93
CA TYR A 13 -5.14 28.73 7.64
C TYR A 13 -5.34 28.65 6.14
N ILE A 14 -6.16 27.74 5.70
CA ILE A 14 -6.63 27.67 4.31
C ILE A 14 -8.13 27.90 4.31
N GLU A 15 -8.61 28.57 3.27
CA GLU A 15 -10.04 28.78 3.08
C GLU A 15 -10.75 27.42 2.95
N LYS A 16 -12.02 27.35 3.41
CA LYS A 16 -12.82 26.14 3.39
C LYS A 16 -12.87 25.51 2.00
N ASP A 17 -13.05 26.31 0.97
CA ASP A 17 -13.17 25.83 -0.39
C ASP A 17 -11.84 25.27 -0.92
N GLN A 18 -10.72 25.89 -0.54
CA GLN A 18 -9.37 25.36 -0.85
C GLN A 18 -9.10 24.05 -0.11
N ALA A 19 -9.56 23.90 1.12
CA ALA A 19 -9.44 22.65 1.86
C ALA A 19 -10.24 21.53 1.18
N LEU A 20 -11.47 21.80 0.79
CA LEU A 20 -12.32 20.86 0.08
C LEU A 20 -11.74 20.50 -1.28
N GLU A 21 -11.25 21.48 -2.05
CA GLU A 21 -10.60 21.23 -3.34
C GLU A 21 -9.38 20.30 -3.17
N LYS A 22 -8.55 20.53 -2.17
CA LYS A 22 -7.40 19.66 -1.87
C LYS A 22 -7.82 18.23 -1.53
N LEU A 23 -8.79 18.06 -0.63
CA LEU A 23 -9.31 16.75 -0.24
C LEU A 23 -9.91 16.00 -1.43
N GLN A 24 -10.62 16.71 -2.31
CA GLN A 24 -11.27 16.12 -3.50
C GLN A 24 -10.35 16.03 -4.72
N SER A 25 -9.09 16.43 -4.60
CA SER A 25 -8.15 16.44 -5.73
C SER A 25 -7.51 15.08 -6.03
N GLY A 26 -7.72 14.08 -5.18
CA GLY A 26 -7.22 12.71 -5.30
C GLY A 26 -8.02 11.86 -6.31
N PRO A 27 -7.69 10.58 -6.40
CA PRO A 27 -8.42 9.62 -7.24
C PRO A 27 -9.76 9.19 -6.64
N ASP A 28 -10.01 9.48 -5.36
CA ASP A 28 -11.11 8.94 -4.54
C ASP A 28 -12.49 9.09 -5.19
N LYS A 29 -12.75 10.23 -5.82
CA LYS A 29 -14.05 10.46 -6.47
C LYS A 29 -14.29 9.47 -7.61
N ALA A 30 -13.27 9.14 -8.37
CA ALA A 30 -13.38 8.17 -9.45
C ALA A 30 -13.47 6.75 -8.89
N ILE A 31 -12.65 6.42 -7.88
CA ILE A 31 -12.71 5.12 -7.17
C ILE A 31 -14.11 4.90 -6.58
N ARG A 32 -14.68 5.90 -5.91
CA ARG A 32 -16.02 5.79 -5.31
C ARG A 32 -17.12 5.51 -6.33
N SER A 33 -16.93 5.87 -7.59
CA SER A 33 -17.90 5.59 -8.65
C SER A 33 -17.81 4.19 -9.23
N MET A 34 -16.84 3.37 -8.81
CA MET A 34 -16.75 1.95 -9.18
C MET A 34 -17.80 1.14 -8.43
N ASP A 35 -18.41 0.17 -9.07
CA ASP A 35 -19.49 -0.63 -8.49
C ASP A 35 -19.07 -1.42 -7.25
N ASP A 36 -17.80 -1.83 -7.19
CA ASP A 36 -17.22 -2.61 -6.10
C ASP A 36 -16.41 -1.79 -5.08
N SER A 37 -16.45 -0.46 -5.16
CA SER A 37 -15.67 0.45 -4.30
C SER A 37 -15.90 0.27 -2.79
N ALA A 38 -17.04 -0.28 -2.40
CA ALA A 38 -17.38 -0.56 -1.00
C ALA A 38 -16.63 -1.78 -0.43
N VAL A 39 -16.23 -2.72 -1.29
CA VAL A 39 -15.65 -4.02 -0.91
C VAL A 39 -14.21 -4.22 -1.42
N THR A 40 -13.65 -3.21 -2.03
CA THR A 40 -12.26 -3.19 -2.52
C THR A 40 -11.49 -2.03 -1.91
N ARG A 41 -10.17 -2.07 -2.04
CA ARG A 41 -9.28 -0.96 -1.69
C ARG A 41 -8.58 -0.42 -2.92
N TYR A 42 -8.04 0.78 -2.77
CA TYR A 42 -7.11 1.34 -3.74
C TYR A 42 -5.84 1.82 -3.04
N ASP A 43 -4.76 1.86 -3.80
CA ASP A 43 -3.52 2.52 -3.43
C ASP A 43 -3.08 3.49 -4.52
N GLN A 44 -2.09 4.30 -4.21
CA GLN A 44 -1.54 5.25 -5.17
C GLN A 44 -0.03 5.37 -5.02
N TYR A 45 0.64 5.60 -6.14
CA TYR A 45 2.05 5.91 -6.13
C TYR A 45 2.31 7.23 -5.39
N LYS A 46 3.14 7.17 -4.35
CA LYS A 46 3.43 8.29 -3.46
C LYS A 46 2.16 8.93 -2.89
N THR A 47 1.65 8.34 -1.86
CA THR A 47 0.62 8.96 -1.01
C THR A 47 1.14 10.32 -0.56
N GLY A 48 0.42 11.37 -0.88
CA GLY A 48 0.77 12.71 -0.44
C GLY A 48 0.51 12.92 1.05
N SER A 49 0.56 14.17 1.50
CA SER A 49 0.35 14.57 2.90
C SER A 49 -1.07 14.28 3.46
N TYR A 50 -1.95 13.67 2.69
CA TYR A 50 -3.38 13.49 3.03
C TYR A 50 -3.74 12.01 3.13
N VAL A 51 -3.11 11.33 4.07
CA VAL A 51 -3.30 9.88 4.26
C VAL A 51 -4.74 9.44 4.56
N ASN A 52 -5.55 10.30 5.20
CA ASN A 52 -6.94 9.96 5.55
C ASN A 52 -7.98 10.44 4.53
N THR A 53 -7.57 10.80 3.32
CA THR A 53 -8.50 11.27 2.28
C THR A 53 -9.54 10.21 1.93
N ALA A 54 -9.14 8.94 1.84
CA ALA A 54 -10.04 7.83 1.56
C ALA A 54 -11.20 7.76 2.57
N MET A 55 -10.89 7.85 3.86
CA MET A 55 -11.91 7.84 4.92
C MET A 55 -12.89 9.01 4.79
N TYR A 56 -12.37 10.22 4.52
CA TYR A 56 -13.22 11.40 4.30
C TYR A 56 -14.09 11.26 3.04
N MET A 57 -13.56 10.68 1.98
CA MET A 57 -14.25 10.51 0.71
C MET A 57 -15.18 9.29 0.65
N GLY A 58 -15.17 8.44 1.68
CA GLY A 58 -15.96 7.20 1.76
C GLY A 58 -15.46 6.13 0.78
N THR A 59 -14.15 6.03 0.61
CA THR A 59 -13.45 4.99 -0.11
C THR A 59 -12.55 4.21 0.85
N ASN A 60 -11.94 3.12 0.40
CA ASN A 60 -11.04 2.31 1.22
C ASN A 60 -9.62 2.37 0.65
N SER A 61 -8.62 2.51 1.52
CA SER A 61 -7.21 2.55 1.14
C SER A 61 -6.37 1.85 2.23
N THR A 62 -5.17 1.42 1.88
CA THR A 62 -4.18 0.94 2.84
C THR A 62 -3.37 2.09 3.45
N SER A 63 -3.53 3.31 2.90
CA SER A 63 -2.87 4.52 3.40
C SER A 63 -3.73 5.25 4.40
N TYR A 64 -3.27 5.33 5.65
CA TYR A 64 -4.00 6.04 6.72
C TYR A 64 -3.08 6.49 7.85
N TYR A 65 -3.59 7.45 8.64
CA TYR A 65 -3.02 7.82 9.94
C TYR A 65 -4.04 7.54 11.04
N PHE A 66 -3.61 6.78 12.04
CA PHE A 66 -4.42 6.53 13.22
C PHE A 66 -3.55 6.25 14.43
N SER A 67 -3.54 7.18 15.41
CA SER A 67 -2.66 7.12 16.58
C SER A 67 -2.98 5.97 17.56
N VAL A 68 -4.11 5.31 17.41
CA VAL A 68 -4.53 4.13 18.20
C VAL A 68 -4.62 2.92 17.26
N ALA A 69 -3.60 2.71 16.44
CA ALA A 69 -3.56 1.58 15.50
C ALA A 69 -3.45 0.24 16.25
N ASN A 70 -4.00 -0.80 15.64
CA ASN A 70 -3.83 -2.16 16.13
C ASN A 70 -2.35 -2.57 16.03
N GLY A 71 -1.76 -3.06 17.13
CA GLY A 71 -0.37 -3.49 17.18
C GLY A 71 0.01 -4.58 16.15
N ASN A 72 -0.95 -5.41 15.73
CA ASN A 72 -0.70 -6.39 14.68
C ASN A 72 -0.46 -5.74 13.31
N ILE A 73 -1.06 -4.59 13.03
CA ILE A 73 -0.80 -3.84 11.79
C ILE A 73 0.62 -3.29 11.81
N SER A 74 1.04 -2.67 12.91
CA SER A 74 2.41 -2.17 13.07
C SER A 74 3.42 -3.31 12.89
N ARG A 75 3.18 -4.44 13.57
CA ARG A 75 4.01 -5.63 13.42
C ARG A 75 4.09 -6.13 11.97
N PHE A 76 2.97 -6.17 11.26
CA PHE A 76 2.95 -6.56 9.85
C PHE A 76 3.81 -5.64 8.97
N PHE A 77 3.69 -4.33 9.16
CA PHE A 77 4.51 -3.36 8.43
C PHE A 77 5.99 -3.53 8.73
N ASP A 78 6.36 -3.73 9.99
CA ASP A 78 7.75 -3.97 10.42
C ASP A 78 8.31 -5.27 9.83
N GLU A 79 7.55 -6.36 9.91
CA GLU A 79 7.96 -7.68 9.39
C GLU A 79 8.11 -7.73 7.88
N MET A 80 7.36 -6.90 7.17
CA MET A 80 7.43 -6.75 5.73
C MET A 80 8.41 -5.66 5.28
N TYR A 81 9.04 -4.93 6.21
CA TYR A 81 9.87 -3.75 5.90
C TYR A 81 9.13 -2.76 4.99
N LEU A 82 7.85 -2.53 5.26
CA LEU A 82 7.06 -1.54 4.55
C LEU A 82 7.39 -0.13 5.04
N ASN A 83 7.38 0.82 4.12
CA ASN A 83 7.74 2.19 4.44
C ASN A 83 6.67 2.88 5.31
N THR A 84 7.03 3.20 6.54
CA THR A 84 6.25 4.04 7.45
C THR A 84 7.03 5.32 7.73
N PRO A 85 6.72 6.45 7.06
CA PRO A 85 7.52 7.67 7.17
C PRO A 85 7.54 8.26 8.57
N TRP A 86 6.50 8.04 9.37
CA TRP A 86 6.36 8.45 10.78
C TRP A 86 5.50 7.45 11.54
N ASP A 87 5.63 7.41 12.85
CA ASP A 87 4.81 6.60 13.72
C ASP A 87 3.32 6.79 13.44
N TYR A 88 2.58 5.69 13.37
CA TYR A 88 1.14 5.65 13.11
C TYR A 88 0.70 6.17 11.72
N HIS A 89 1.65 6.47 10.83
CA HIS A 89 1.39 6.79 9.43
C HIS A 89 1.70 5.57 8.57
N TYR A 90 0.66 4.97 8.05
CA TYR A 90 0.75 3.82 7.16
C TYR A 90 0.55 4.32 5.73
N ASN A 91 1.55 4.17 4.92
CA ASN A 91 1.44 4.38 3.49
C ASN A 91 1.09 3.03 2.85
N ASN A 92 0.85 3.04 1.56
CA ASN A 92 0.55 1.85 0.78
C ASN A 92 1.48 0.65 1.08
N LEU A 93 1.30 -0.45 0.38
CA LEU A 93 2.08 -1.68 0.54
C LEU A 93 3.31 -1.72 -0.39
N ASP A 94 3.90 -0.55 -0.69
CA ASP A 94 5.07 -0.37 -1.56
C ASP A 94 4.88 -0.91 -2.98
N GLY A 95 3.63 -1.04 -3.45
CA GLY A 95 3.30 -1.61 -4.76
C GLY A 95 3.73 -3.07 -4.90
N ARG A 96 3.72 -3.83 -3.80
CA ARG A 96 4.00 -5.27 -3.78
C ARG A 96 2.72 -6.02 -4.09
N THR A 97 2.59 -6.48 -5.31
CA THR A 97 1.36 -7.11 -5.84
C THR A 97 0.79 -8.21 -4.95
N ILE A 98 1.64 -9.06 -4.37
CA ILE A 98 1.16 -10.11 -3.44
C ILE A 98 0.45 -9.51 -2.24
N LEU A 99 1.04 -8.47 -1.63
CA LEU A 99 0.45 -7.81 -0.46
C LEU A 99 -0.80 -7.01 -0.84
N ASP A 100 -0.75 -6.34 -1.99
CA ASP A 100 -1.89 -5.60 -2.53
C ASP A 100 -3.08 -6.53 -2.76
N ARG A 101 -2.89 -7.68 -3.41
CA ARG A 101 -3.91 -8.70 -3.64
C ARG A 101 -4.51 -9.23 -2.34
N LEU A 102 -3.66 -9.61 -1.37
CA LEU A 102 -4.09 -10.09 -0.05
C LEU A 102 -4.86 -9.03 0.73
N ALA A 103 -4.54 -7.75 0.54
CA ALA A 103 -5.23 -6.63 1.17
C ALA A 103 -6.44 -6.12 0.39
N ALA A 104 -6.91 -6.83 -0.64
CA ALA A 104 -7.99 -6.40 -1.52
C ALA A 104 -7.76 -5.05 -2.22
N VAL A 105 -6.50 -4.70 -2.51
CA VAL A 105 -6.15 -3.51 -3.29
C VAL A 105 -6.36 -3.82 -4.76
N LYS A 106 -7.54 -3.53 -5.25
CA LYS A 106 -7.94 -3.79 -6.64
C LYS A 106 -7.52 -2.70 -7.59
N TYR A 107 -7.44 -1.45 -7.11
CA TYR A 107 -7.15 -0.29 -7.93
C TYR A 107 -5.85 0.39 -7.51
N PHE A 108 -5.06 0.79 -8.49
CA PHE A 108 -3.83 1.55 -8.27
C PHE A 108 -3.81 2.83 -9.09
N ALA A 109 -3.67 3.98 -8.41
CA ALA A 109 -3.73 5.30 -9.04
C ALA A 109 -2.34 5.92 -9.22
N ILE A 110 -2.06 6.44 -10.41
CA ILE A 110 -0.87 7.24 -10.71
C ILE A 110 -1.25 8.61 -11.25
N LYS A 111 -0.47 9.64 -10.94
CA LYS A 111 -0.66 10.98 -11.51
C LYS A 111 -0.22 11.00 -12.98
N LYS A 112 -1.03 11.60 -13.87
CA LYS A 112 -0.72 11.70 -15.29
C LYS A 112 0.60 12.42 -15.61
N ASN A 113 0.91 13.45 -14.85
CA ASN A 113 2.09 14.30 -15.07
C ASN A 113 3.15 14.09 -14.00
N GLY A 114 3.17 12.93 -13.35
CA GLY A 114 4.10 12.57 -12.29
C GLY A 114 5.02 11.41 -12.69
N TYR A 115 6.17 11.34 -12.05
CA TYR A 115 6.97 10.12 -12.07
C TYR A 115 6.22 9.09 -11.21
N GLY A 116 5.92 7.95 -11.80
CA GLY A 116 5.28 6.85 -11.10
C GLY A 116 5.41 5.57 -11.91
N TYR A 117 5.30 4.46 -11.24
CA TYR A 117 5.19 3.16 -11.89
C TYR A 117 3.84 2.54 -11.50
N VAL A 118 3.36 1.68 -12.34
CA VAL A 118 2.22 0.80 -12.07
C VAL A 118 2.83 -0.52 -11.58
N PRO A 119 2.41 -1.05 -10.42
CA PRO A 119 2.88 -2.35 -9.97
C PRO A 119 2.55 -3.45 -10.98
N TYR A 120 3.33 -4.51 -10.97
CA TYR A 120 3.04 -5.70 -11.77
C TYR A 120 1.64 -6.24 -11.43
N GLY A 121 0.88 -6.67 -12.43
CA GLY A 121 -0.47 -7.21 -12.28
C GLY A 121 -1.59 -6.18 -12.45
N TYR A 122 -1.29 -4.88 -12.42
CA TYR A 122 -2.26 -3.83 -12.71
C TYR A 122 -2.21 -3.47 -14.21
N ASP A 123 -2.65 -4.38 -15.05
CA ASP A 123 -2.43 -4.31 -16.50
C ASP A 123 -3.53 -3.55 -17.24
N GLN A 124 -4.70 -3.39 -16.63
CA GLN A 124 -5.84 -2.73 -17.24
C GLN A 124 -6.03 -1.31 -16.71
N GLU A 125 -6.14 -0.32 -17.60
CA GLU A 125 -6.56 1.01 -17.22
C GLU A 125 -8.08 1.04 -17.08
N ALA A 126 -8.56 1.02 -15.81
CA ALA A 126 -9.99 1.03 -15.51
C ALA A 126 -10.63 2.40 -15.76
N VAL A 127 -9.97 3.48 -15.31
CA VAL A 127 -10.48 4.86 -15.47
C VAL A 127 -9.35 5.87 -15.63
N THR A 128 -9.56 6.81 -16.54
CA THR A 128 -8.75 8.03 -16.64
C THR A 128 -9.54 9.24 -16.20
N THR A 129 -9.00 9.98 -15.23
CA THR A 129 -9.50 11.28 -14.79
C THR A 129 -8.65 12.42 -15.38
N LYS A 130 -8.98 13.67 -15.07
CA LYS A 130 -8.16 14.82 -15.48
C LYS A 130 -6.72 14.74 -14.93
N LYS A 131 -6.54 14.24 -13.70
CA LYS A 131 -5.25 14.24 -12.97
C LYS A 131 -4.63 12.86 -12.82
N TYR A 132 -5.41 11.77 -12.88
CA TYR A 132 -4.97 10.41 -12.56
C TYR A 132 -5.33 9.43 -13.67
N ARG A 133 -4.52 8.38 -13.80
CA ARG A 133 -4.86 7.10 -14.41
C ARG A 133 -5.01 6.08 -13.28
N ILE A 134 -6.06 5.28 -13.35
CA ILE A 134 -6.38 4.25 -12.36
C ILE A 134 -6.36 2.93 -13.08
N TYR A 135 -5.52 2.03 -12.58
CA TYR A 135 -5.31 0.70 -13.10
C TYR A 135 -5.97 -0.33 -12.19
N GLU A 136 -6.35 -1.46 -12.74
CA GLU A 136 -7.05 -2.54 -12.06
C GLU A 136 -6.20 -3.81 -12.08
N ASP A 137 -6.20 -4.53 -10.95
CA ASP A 137 -5.73 -5.92 -10.83
C ASP A 137 -6.96 -6.81 -10.61
N GLU A 138 -7.29 -7.63 -11.61
CA GLU A 138 -8.44 -8.54 -11.56
C GLU A 138 -8.24 -9.70 -10.59
N ASP A 139 -7.00 -10.01 -10.21
CA ASP A 139 -6.65 -11.07 -9.27
C ASP A 139 -6.68 -10.61 -7.79
N ALA A 140 -7.09 -9.36 -7.50
CA ALA A 140 -7.24 -8.89 -6.14
C ALA A 140 -8.24 -9.76 -5.37
N LEU A 141 -7.84 -10.22 -4.18
CA LEU A 141 -8.72 -11.02 -3.33
C LEU A 141 -9.86 -10.16 -2.76
N PRO A 142 -11.00 -10.77 -2.41
CA PRO A 142 -12.05 -10.04 -1.69
C PRO A 142 -11.58 -9.63 -0.29
N LEU A 143 -12.27 -8.69 0.37
CA LEU A 143 -11.96 -8.25 1.74
C LEU A 143 -11.96 -9.38 2.77
N GLY A 144 -12.67 -10.46 2.52
CA GLY A 144 -12.73 -11.64 3.36
C GLY A 144 -12.49 -12.90 2.56
N TYR A 145 -11.55 -13.72 2.98
CA TYR A 145 -11.25 -15.04 2.44
C TYR A 145 -10.82 -15.97 3.56
N THR A 146 -10.79 -17.28 3.30
CA THR A 146 -10.50 -18.31 4.29
C THR A 146 -9.29 -19.12 3.89
N TYR A 147 -8.62 -19.70 4.89
CA TYR A 147 -7.57 -20.69 4.70
C TYR A 147 -8.01 -22.03 5.31
N ASP A 148 -7.64 -23.11 4.66
CA ASP A 148 -7.87 -24.48 5.15
C ASP A 148 -6.69 -25.00 5.99
N THR A 149 -5.59 -24.26 5.99
CA THR A 149 -4.36 -24.56 6.72
C THR A 149 -3.85 -23.35 7.49
N TRP A 150 -2.97 -23.59 8.43
CA TRP A 150 -2.36 -22.53 9.22
C TRP A 150 -0.83 -22.65 9.30
N ILE A 151 -0.19 -21.55 9.60
CA ILE A 151 1.25 -21.44 9.73
C ILE A 151 1.55 -21.01 11.16
N PRO A 152 2.31 -21.82 11.94
CA PRO A 152 2.74 -21.43 13.29
C PRO A 152 3.52 -20.12 13.26
N ARG A 153 3.16 -19.19 14.14
CA ARG A 153 3.82 -17.90 14.25
C ARG A 153 5.34 -18.02 14.37
N GLU A 154 5.82 -18.96 15.18
CA GLU A 154 7.25 -19.22 15.37
C GLU A 154 7.99 -19.62 14.08
N LYS A 155 7.33 -20.34 13.18
CA LYS A 155 7.90 -20.70 11.88
C LYS A 155 7.94 -19.48 10.95
N TYR A 156 6.83 -18.74 10.90
CA TYR A 156 6.71 -17.57 10.06
C TYR A 156 7.75 -16.49 10.40
N GLU A 157 8.03 -16.24 11.67
CA GLU A 157 9.00 -15.23 12.12
C GLU A 157 10.42 -15.47 11.59
N LYS A 158 10.79 -16.73 11.36
CA LYS A 158 12.12 -17.14 10.88
C LYS A 158 12.30 -16.98 9.36
N LEU A 159 11.21 -16.74 8.63
CA LEU A 159 11.23 -16.59 7.19
C LEU A 159 11.81 -15.23 6.77
N SER A 160 12.47 -15.18 5.63
CA SER A 160 12.83 -13.95 4.96
C SER A 160 11.58 -13.18 4.51
N VAL A 161 11.71 -11.90 4.18
CA VAL A 161 10.56 -11.07 3.75
C VAL A 161 9.86 -11.63 2.51
N THR A 162 10.62 -12.16 1.56
CA THR A 162 10.07 -12.77 0.34
C THR A 162 9.34 -14.07 0.64
N GLU A 163 9.90 -14.92 1.50
CA GLU A 163 9.25 -16.15 1.94
C GLU A 163 7.98 -15.84 2.78
N LYS A 164 8.01 -14.82 3.62
CA LYS A 164 6.82 -14.36 4.37
C LYS A 164 5.66 -14.00 3.44
N GLN A 165 5.93 -13.26 2.35
CA GLN A 165 4.90 -12.92 1.38
C GLN A 165 4.34 -14.17 0.69
N GLN A 166 5.20 -15.12 0.31
CA GLN A 166 4.76 -16.37 -0.29
C GLN A 166 3.99 -17.25 0.71
N ALA A 167 4.39 -17.27 1.97
CA ALA A 167 3.71 -18.02 3.04
C ALA A 167 2.28 -17.52 3.25
N LEU A 168 2.04 -16.20 3.20
CA LEU A 168 0.70 -15.61 3.33
C LEU A 168 -0.27 -16.02 2.22
N LEU A 169 0.20 -16.55 1.10
CA LEU A 169 -0.65 -17.13 0.06
C LEU A 169 -1.05 -18.59 0.38
N GLN A 170 -0.41 -19.24 1.35
CA GLN A 170 -0.53 -20.67 1.60
C GLN A 170 -1.31 -21.01 2.87
N GLY A 171 -1.34 -20.11 3.87
CA GLY A 171 -2.03 -20.41 5.13
C GLY A 171 -2.14 -19.19 6.05
N ALA A 172 -3.04 -19.29 7.02
CA ALA A 172 -3.23 -18.27 8.04
C ALA A 172 -2.12 -18.31 9.09
N VAL A 173 -1.45 -17.18 9.34
CA VAL A 173 -0.42 -17.07 10.38
C VAL A 173 -1.08 -16.78 11.72
N ILE A 174 -1.10 -17.76 12.62
CA ILE A 174 -1.71 -17.66 13.95
C ILE A 174 -0.90 -18.41 14.99
N GLU A 175 -1.22 -18.18 16.26
CA GLU A 175 -0.50 -18.79 17.39
C GLU A 175 -0.81 -20.29 17.55
N SER A 176 -2.08 -20.69 17.31
CA SER A 176 -2.51 -22.09 17.39
C SER A 176 -3.79 -22.31 16.60
N SER A 177 -3.97 -23.52 16.11
CA SER A 177 -5.19 -23.94 15.38
C SER A 177 -5.40 -25.44 15.49
N SER A 178 -6.66 -25.87 15.28
CA SER A 178 -7.02 -27.28 15.03
C SER A 178 -6.96 -27.66 13.55
N LEU A 179 -6.75 -26.71 12.65
CA LEU A 179 -6.55 -26.97 11.24
C LEU A 179 -5.21 -27.67 10.99
N PRO A 180 -5.03 -28.34 9.86
CA PRO A 180 -3.73 -28.89 9.50
C PRO A 180 -2.70 -27.78 9.29
N GLU A 181 -1.47 -28.03 9.73
CA GLU A 181 -0.35 -27.12 9.50
C GLU A 181 0.04 -27.11 8.02
N THR A 182 0.35 -25.92 7.50
CA THR A 182 0.78 -25.73 6.11
C THR A 182 2.16 -26.34 5.88
N ASP A 183 2.29 -27.18 4.87
CA ASP A 183 3.60 -27.58 4.34
C ASP A 183 4.09 -26.49 3.38
N LEU A 184 4.93 -25.58 3.92
CA LEU A 184 5.36 -24.39 3.21
C LEU A 184 6.28 -24.73 2.05
N THR A 185 5.96 -24.21 0.89
CA THR A 185 6.77 -24.28 -0.32
C THR A 185 7.13 -22.90 -0.83
N PHE A 186 8.36 -22.72 -1.30
CA PHE A 186 8.83 -21.41 -1.78
C PHE A 186 9.36 -21.54 -3.19
N ASP A 187 9.12 -20.53 -4.00
CA ASP A 187 9.73 -20.40 -5.31
C ASP A 187 11.06 -19.66 -5.18
N ASP A 188 12.15 -20.41 -5.32
CA ASP A 188 13.53 -19.90 -5.23
C ASP A 188 14.04 -19.33 -6.57
N LYS A 189 13.18 -19.20 -7.56
CA LYS A 189 13.58 -18.60 -8.83
C LYS A 189 14.11 -17.20 -8.61
N LYS A 190 15.39 -17.02 -8.87
CA LYS A 190 15.99 -15.69 -8.93
C LYS A 190 15.43 -14.97 -10.14
N ALA A 191 14.96 -13.73 -9.92
CA ALA A 191 14.60 -12.88 -11.03
C ALA A 191 15.84 -12.67 -11.91
N ASP A 192 15.69 -12.98 -13.18
CA ASP A 192 16.72 -12.65 -14.19
C ASP A 192 16.50 -11.18 -14.56
N PHE A 193 17.44 -10.33 -14.16
CA PHE A 193 17.38 -8.90 -14.47
C PHE A 193 18.76 -8.37 -14.86
N THR A 194 18.77 -7.44 -15.78
CA THR A 194 19.95 -6.71 -16.17
C THR A 194 19.89 -5.29 -15.62
N LEU A 195 20.95 -4.88 -14.92
CA LEU A 195 21.10 -3.50 -14.47
C LEU A 195 21.81 -2.70 -15.56
N GLU A 196 21.13 -1.67 -16.06
CA GLU A 196 21.72 -0.70 -16.99
C GLU A 196 21.94 0.64 -16.30
N ALA A 197 23.13 1.19 -16.47
CA ALA A 197 23.43 2.51 -15.93
C ALA A 197 22.74 3.59 -16.75
N GLY A 198 21.88 4.37 -16.12
CA GLY A 198 21.31 5.58 -16.71
C GLY A 198 22.34 6.71 -16.86
N LYS A 199 21.92 7.79 -17.51
CA LYS A 199 22.78 8.98 -17.71
C LYS A 199 23.21 9.56 -16.34
N GLY A 200 24.52 9.67 -16.14
CA GLY A 200 25.11 10.18 -14.90
C GLY A 200 25.38 9.12 -13.83
N CYS A 201 25.05 7.85 -14.09
CA CYS A 201 25.33 6.74 -13.18
C CYS A 201 26.35 5.76 -13.79
N LYS A 202 27.07 5.05 -12.92
CA LYS A 202 27.94 3.93 -13.29
C LYS A 202 27.63 2.73 -12.41
N ILE A 203 27.72 1.54 -12.97
CA ILE A 203 27.65 0.30 -12.21
C ILE A 203 29.05 -0.24 -12.03
N LYS A 204 29.49 -0.40 -10.79
CA LYS A 204 30.78 -0.99 -10.45
C LYS A 204 30.58 -1.94 -9.26
N ASP A 205 31.07 -3.17 -9.43
CA ASP A 205 31.00 -4.22 -8.39
C ASP A 205 29.57 -4.41 -7.82
N GLY A 206 28.54 -4.40 -8.71
CA GLY A 206 27.14 -4.54 -8.32
C GLY A 206 26.55 -3.34 -7.58
N LYS A 207 27.27 -2.21 -7.49
CA LYS A 207 26.80 -0.96 -6.85
C LYS A 207 26.58 0.13 -7.89
N ILE A 208 25.50 0.90 -7.71
CA ILE A 208 25.23 2.08 -8.51
C ILE A 208 26.00 3.27 -7.90
N ILE A 209 26.81 3.90 -8.71
CA ILE A 209 27.57 5.12 -8.35
C ILE A 209 26.95 6.27 -9.15
N VAL A 210 26.52 7.33 -8.46
CA VAL A 210 25.91 8.54 -9.02
C VAL A 210 26.96 9.63 -9.07
#